data_ebb89145070b0842b6d0a95ba70172fd
#
_entry.id   ebb89145070b0842b6d0a95ba70172fd
#
_cell.length_a   1.000
_cell.length_b   1.000
_cell.length_c   1.000
_cell.angle_alpha   90.00
_cell.angle_beta   90.00
_cell.angle_gamma   90.00
#
_symmetry.space_group_name_H-M   'P 1'
#
loop_
_entity.id
_entity.type
_entity.pdbx_description
1 polymer ?
#
loop_
_entity_poly.entity_id
_entity_poly.type
_entity_poly.pdbx_seq_one_letter_code
_entity_poly.pdbx_strand_id
1 'polypeptide(L)'
;MGFLRRVGAYGVLWDGDRVLVVRDGVEGEFPGVWRLPGGAIAHAEHPERAVVRAVAEQTELTVAAGRLRAVVADVTSHPEGVSVHTDRLFFELVQRDDRLGAASLGDRLVADGSLGDGPVADGLLVDAGGGSVDRVAWLTLAEAAGLSLTPFTAEMLGLPVTPLPPGTHRPDQSFPPPHPDRRLRFGAYGLVTDPAGRILLTQIANGYPGAGLWHLPGGGTDHGEQPTTGLLRELVEEGGQLGRVVELLGVDNLHNPAALGPEGRALDWHGVRVIYRVLVDVPTDAVVTESAGGSTARAGWFTRAEAVDLPLSDIAALAIGQSGR
;
A
#
# COMPACT_ATOMS: atom_id res chain seq x y z
N MET A 1 -10.23 -22.54 8.25
CA MET A 1 -9.12 -21.71 7.77
C MET A 1 -9.60 -20.27 7.83
N GLY A 2 -8.97 -19.42 8.65
CA GLY A 2 -9.33 -18.01 8.77
C GLY A 2 -8.57 -17.18 7.75
N PHE A 3 -9.27 -16.25 7.06
CA PHE A 3 -8.63 -15.29 6.16
C PHE A 3 -8.62 -13.92 6.82
N LEU A 4 -7.46 -13.31 6.89
CA LEU A 4 -7.29 -11.95 7.39
C LEU A 4 -6.68 -11.08 6.30
N ARG A 5 -7.06 -9.81 6.29
CA ARG A 5 -6.46 -8.81 5.42
C ARG A 5 -5.85 -7.69 6.25
N ARG A 6 -4.66 -7.28 5.85
CA ARG A 6 -3.94 -6.15 6.40
C ARG A 6 -3.55 -5.20 5.27
N VAL A 7 -3.42 -3.94 5.61
CA VAL A 7 -2.80 -2.94 4.74
C VAL A 7 -1.67 -2.29 5.52
N GLY A 8 -0.50 -2.19 4.91
CA GLY A 8 0.68 -1.59 5.51
C GLY A 8 1.27 -0.49 4.63
N ALA A 9 1.89 0.51 5.26
CA ALA A 9 2.61 1.58 4.58
C ALA A 9 4.07 1.59 5.02
N TYR A 10 4.98 1.59 4.05
CA TYR A 10 6.43 1.49 4.23
C TYR A 10 7.13 2.63 3.50
N GLY A 11 8.29 3.03 3.98
CA GLY A 11 9.03 4.14 3.43
C GLY A 11 10.41 3.76 2.91
N VAL A 12 10.77 4.30 1.75
CA VAL A 12 12.13 4.23 1.19
C VAL A 12 12.76 5.61 1.38
N LEU A 13 13.71 5.70 2.30
CA LEU A 13 14.45 6.94 2.59
C LEU A 13 15.92 6.73 2.27
N TRP A 14 16.46 7.64 1.44
CA TRP A 14 17.86 7.64 1.05
C TRP A 14 18.60 8.85 1.64
N ASP A 15 19.83 8.61 2.10
CA ASP A 15 20.83 9.63 2.39
C ASP A 15 22.10 9.30 1.58
N GLY A 16 22.31 10.05 0.49
CA GLY A 16 23.34 9.74 -0.49
C GLY A 16 23.12 8.35 -1.13
N ASP A 17 24.05 7.43 -0.91
CA ASP A 17 24.02 6.04 -1.39
C ASP A 17 23.51 5.02 -0.34
N ARG A 18 23.06 5.52 0.82
CA ARG A 18 22.59 4.69 1.92
C ARG A 18 21.06 4.75 2.06
N VAL A 19 20.46 3.61 2.32
CA VAL A 19 19.03 3.46 2.58
C VAL A 19 18.79 3.17 4.05
N LEU A 20 17.73 3.77 4.60
CA LEU A 20 17.28 3.51 5.96
C LEU A 20 16.57 2.16 6.03
N VAL A 21 17.03 1.29 6.92
CA VAL A 21 16.39 0.02 7.24
C VAL A 21 16.26 -0.18 8.74
N VAL A 22 15.29 -0.97 9.14
CA VAL A 22 15.03 -1.34 10.54
C VAL A 22 15.05 -2.85 10.68
N ARG A 23 15.47 -3.37 11.85
CA ARG A 23 15.40 -4.79 12.17
C ARG A 23 14.23 -5.05 13.11
N ASP A 24 13.42 -6.04 12.80
CA ASP A 24 12.33 -6.44 13.69
C ASP A 24 12.91 -7.05 14.97
N GLY A 25 12.44 -6.53 16.10
CA GLY A 25 12.68 -7.07 17.44
C GLY A 25 11.77 -8.28 17.71
N VAL A 26 11.82 -8.77 18.93
CA VAL A 26 11.05 -9.98 19.36
C VAL A 26 9.54 -9.82 19.21
N GLU A 27 9.03 -8.58 19.22
CA GLU A 27 7.61 -8.28 19.04
C GLU A 27 7.26 -7.91 17.58
N GLY A 28 8.24 -7.87 16.69
CA GLY A 28 8.06 -7.60 15.27
C GLY A 28 7.40 -8.74 14.52
N GLU A 29 7.01 -8.48 13.29
CA GLU A 29 6.39 -9.50 12.41
C GLU A 29 7.41 -10.60 12.03
N PHE A 30 8.69 -10.21 11.82
CA PHE A 30 9.78 -11.08 11.38
C PHE A 30 10.99 -10.93 12.32
N PRO A 31 10.99 -11.46 13.55
CA PRO A 31 12.05 -11.24 14.52
C PRO A 31 13.46 -11.49 13.96
N GLY A 32 14.34 -10.50 14.11
CA GLY A 32 15.74 -10.56 13.63
C GLY A 32 15.94 -10.28 12.14
N VAL A 33 14.88 -10.05 11.36
CA VAL A 33 14.93 -9.76 9.93
C VAL A 33 14.90 -8.25 9.68
N TRP A 34 15.66 -7.79 8.70
CA TRP A 34 15.71 -6.39 8.31
C TRP A 34 14.65 -6.06 7.25
N ARG A 35 14.08 -4.88 7.36
CA ARG A 35 13.06 -4.38 6.43
C ARG A 35 13.09 -2.86 6.30
N LEU A 36 12.38 -2.35 5.31
CA LEU A 36 12.08 -0.92 5.23
C LEU A 36 11.24 -0.49 6.43
N PRO A 37 11.45 0.74 6.98
CA PRO A 37 10.64 1.26 8.07
C PRO A 37 9.20 1.44 7.61
N GLY A 38 8.26 1.19 8.51
CA GLY A 38 6.83 1.23 8.23
C GLY A 38 6.05 0.19 9.02
N GLY A 39 4.78 0.03 8.70
CA GLY A 39 3.91 -0.91 9.40
C GLY A 39 2.45 -0.80 9.03
N ALA A 40 1.58 -1.42 9.84
CA ALA A 40 0.15 -1.45 9.60
C ALA A 40 -0.47 -0.03 9.62
N ILE A 41 -1.43 0.18 8.73
CA ILE A 41 -2.28 1.36 8.71
C ILE A 41 -3.38 1.17 9.76
N ALA A 42 -3.56 2.15 10.64
CA ALA A 42 -4.65 2.14 11.60
C ALA A 42 -6.00 2.36 10.89
N HIS A 43 -7.09 1.95 11.55
CA HIS A 43 -8.42 2.20 10.99
C HIS A 43 -8.66 3.71 10.80
N ALA A 44 -9.17 4.11 9.65
CA ALA A 44 -9.38 5.49 9.20
C ALA A 44 -8.10 6.32 8.95
N GLU A 45 -6.92 5.75 9.14
CA GLU A 45 -5.66 6.45 8.92
C GLU A 45 -5.32 6.51 7.43
N HIS A 46 -4.88 7.69 6.95
CA HIS A 46 -4.38 7.85 5.59
C HIS A 46 -3.01 7.15 5.43
N PRO A 47 -2.74 6.39 4.34
CA PRO A 47 -1.49 5.66 4.16
C PRO A 47 -0.23 6.52 4.30
N GLU A 48 -0.24 7.76 3.78
CA GLU A 48 0.89 8.69 3.92
C GLU A 48 1.14 9.09 5.37
N ARG A 49 0.09 9.26 6.17
CA ARG A 49 0.23 9.54 7.61
C ARG A 49 0.75 8.33 8.36
N ALA A 50 0.28 7.15 8.00
CA ALA A 50 0.72 5.89 8.60
C ALA A 50 2.21 5.66 8.42
N VAL A 51 2.76 5.87 7.21
CA VAL A 51 4.20 5.72 6.98
C VAL A 51 5.02 6.75 7.75
N VAL A 52 4.58 8.01 7.78
CA VAL A 52 5.27 9.09 8.54
C VAL A 52 5.27 8.77 10.04
N ARG A 53 4.12 8.38 10.59
CA ARG A 53 4.01 7.97 11.99
C ARG A 53 4.93 6.79 12.31
N ALA A 54 4.85 5.72 11.51
CA ALA A 54 5.62 4.50 11.76
C ALA A 54 7.14 4.75 11.69
N VAL A 55 7.59 5.57 10.72
CA VAL A 55 9.01 5.96 10.64
C VAL A 55 9.44 6.75 11.87
N ALA A 56 8.65 7.74 12.30
CA ALA A 56 8.96 8.52 13.50
C ALA A 56 9.00 7.64 14.77
N GLU A 57 8.07 6.71 14.94
CA GLU A 57 8.03 5.78 16.06
C GLU A 57 9.23 4.82 16.09
N GLN A 58 9.72 4.39 14.91
CA GLN A 58 10.77 3.39 14.79
C GLN A 58 12.17 3.98 14.74
N THR A 59 12.32 5.23 14.30
CA THR A 59 13.63 5.81 13.99
C THR A 59 13.87 7.19 14.59
N GLU A 60 12.88 7.80 15.23
CA GLU A 60 12.87 9.19 15.71
C GLU A 60 13.09 10.26 14.60
N LEU A 61 13.10 9.85 13.32
CA LEU A 61 13.28 10.77 12.21
C LEU A 61 11.98 11.48 11.85
N THR A 62 12.07 12.78 11.55
CA THR A 62 10.97 13.54 10.98
C THR A 62 11.05 13.47 9.45
N VAL A 63 10.02 12.88 8.82
CA VAL A 63 9.95 12.69 7.38
C VAL A 63 8.65 13.22 6.80
N ALA A 64 8.64 13.40 5.49
CA ALA A 64 7.42 13.61 4.71
C ALA A 64 7.26 12.47 3.70
N ALA A 65 6.04 12.02 3.51
CA ALA A 65 5.71 11.11 2.43
C ALA A 65 5.76 11.86 1.09
N GLY A 66 6.47 11.28 0.14
CA GLY A 66 6.53 11.69 -1.24
C GLY A 66 5.65 10.78 -2.11
N ARG A 67 6.14 10.48 -3.32
CA ARG A 67 5.42 9.66 -4.29
C ARG A 67 5.22 8.21 -3.79
N LEU A 68 4.03 7.64 -4.03
CA LEU A 68 3.79 6.21 -3.93
C LEU A 68 4.57 5.50 -5.05
N ARG A 69 5.52 4.64 -4.69
CA ARG A 69 6.47 4.01 -5.61
C ARG A 69 5.99 2.66 -6.10
N ALA A 70 5.41 1.88 -5.19
CA ALA A 70 4.95 0.53 -5.51
C ALA A 70 3.83 0.10 -4.55
N VAL A 71 3.04 -0.84 -5.00
CA VAL A 71 2.08 -1.57 -4.17
C VAL A 71 2.16 -3.04 -4.53
N VAL A 72 2.40 -3.88 -3.53
CA VAL A 72 2.50 -5.33 -3.70
C VAL A 72 1.66 -6.02 -2.63
N ALA A 73 1.20 -7.22 -2.94
CA ALA A 73 0.49 -8.08 -2.00
C ALA A 73 1.29 -9.35 -1.71
N ASP A 74 1.31 -9.75 -0.47
CA ASP A 74 1.83 -11.06 -0.06
C ASP A 74 0.82 -11.82 0.81
N VAL A 75 1.01 -13.13 0.89
CA VAL A 75 0.20 -14.02 1.74
C VAL A 75 1.11 -14.81 2.65
N THR A 76 0.84 -14.70 3.93
CA THR A 76 1.55 -15.46 4.96
C THR A 76 0.62 -16.45 5.62
N SER A 77 1.05 -17.71 5.72
CA SER A 77 0.32 -18.75 6.44
C SER A 77 0.88 -18.94 7.84
N HIS A 78 0.00 -18.85 8.84
CA HIS A 78 0.34 -19.03 10.24
C HIS A 78 0.00 -20.45 10.74
N PRO A 79 0.70 -20.98 11.74
CA PRO A 79 0.50 -22.35 12.26
C PRO A 79 -0.92 -22.66 12.72
N GLU A 80 -1.68 -21.66 13.18
CA GLU A 80 -3.07 -21.81 13.63
C GLU A 80 -4.10 -21.91 12.48
N GLY A 81 -3.65 -22.06 11.24
CA GLY A 81 -4.52 -22.15 10.08
C GLY A 81 -5.10 -20.80 9.64
N VAL A 82 -4.48 -19.70 10.06
CA VAL A 82 -4.82 -18.35 9.61
C VAL A 82 -3.95 -17.98 8.41
N SER A 83 -4.57 -17.53 7.33
CA SER A 83 -3.89 -16.97 6.16
C SER A 83 -4.07 -15.45 6.16
N VAL A 84 -2.97 -14.73 6.22
CA VAL A 84 -2.94 -13.26 6.24
C VAL A 84 -2.50 -12.74 4.89
N HIS A 85 -3.39 -12.01 4.22
CA HIS A 85 -3.06 -11.23 3.02
C HIS A 85 -2.67 -9.82 3.46
N THR A 86 -1.49 -9.37 3.07
CA THR A 86 -1.01 -8.01 3.37
C THR A 86 -0.77 -7.24 2.08
N ASP A 87 -1.51 -6.13 1.90
CA ASP A 87 -1.24 -5.14 0.85
C ASP A 87 -0.23 -4.12 1.39
N ARG A 88 0.92 -3.97 0.72
CA ARG A 88 2.02 -3.10 1.16
C ARG A 88 2.19 -1.94 0.19
N LEU A 89 2.07 -0.73 0.71
CA LEU A 89 2.27 0.52 -0.03
C LEU A 89 3.67 1.06 0.29
N PHE A 90 4.47 1.34 -0.72
CA PHE A 90 5.84 1.87 -0.56
C PHE A 90 5.92 3.29 -1.05
N PHE A 91 6.27 4.21 -0.13
CA PHE A 91 6.41 5.64 -0.40
C PHE A 91 7.88 6.03 -0.48
N GLU A 92 8.22 6.89 -1.42
CA GLU A 92 9.45 7.67 -1.31
C GLU A 92 9.31 8.61 -0.11
N LEU A 93 10.37 8.71 0.70
CA LEU A 93 10.37 9.62 1.84
C LEU A 93 11.40 10.71 1.63
N VAL A 94 11.11 11.87 2.20
CA VAL A 94 12.03 13.00 2.26
C VAL A 94 12.22 13.37 3.73
N GLN A 95 13.46 13.42 4.19
CA GLN A 95 13.76 13.91 5.52
C GLN A 95 13.44 15.39 5.61
N ARG A 96 12.75 15.80 6.67
CA ARG A 96 12.52 17.21 6.99
C ARG A 96 13.62 17.67 7.92
N ASP A 97 14.38 18.68 7.49
CA ASP A 97 15.31 19.40 8.35
C ASP A 97 14.52 20.27 9.33
N ASP A 98 14.17 19.74 10.47
CA ASP A 98 13.73 20.56 11.62
C ASP A 98 14.95 21.23 12.26
N ARG A 99 15.54 22.22 11.57
CA ARG A 99 16.65 23.04 12.08
C ARG A 99 16.26 23.99 13.22
N LEU A 100 15.20 23.72 13.92
CA LEU A 100 14.81 24.41 15.15
C LEU A 100 14.70 23.39 16.30
N GLY A 101 15.85 22.92 16.81
CA GLY A 101 15.94 22.42 18.16
C GLY A 101 16.19 20.95 18.43
N ALA A 102 16.77 20.17 17.52
CA ALA A 102 17.32 18.88 17.90
C ALA A 102 18.73 18.71 17.32
N ALA A 103 19.68 18.34 18.17
CA ALA A 103 20.97 17.81 17.73
C ALA A 103 20.73 16.67 16.74
N SER A 104 21.44 16.67 15.61
CA SER A 104 21.26 15.66 14.59
C SER A 104 21.46 14.26 15.20
N LEU A 105 20.74 13.27 14.71
CA LEU A 105 20.90 11.86 15.10
C LEU A 105 22.40 11.46 15.05
N GLY A 106 23.16 12.03 14.11
CA GLY A 106 24.60 11.87 13.99
C GLY A 106 25.40 12.30 15.25
N ASP A 107 24.98 13.34 15.96
CA ASP A 107 25.68 13.81 17.17
C ASP A 107 25.37 12.98 18.43
N ARG A 108 24.22 12.29 18.46
CA ARG A 108 23.85 11.36 19.55
C ARG A 108 24.51 9.98 19.43
N LEU A 109 24.93 9.60 18.24
CA LEU A 109 25.41 8.25 17.92
C LEU A 109 26.89 8.03 18.19
N VAL A 110 27.63 9.08 18.61
CA VAL A 110 29.07 9.01 18.93
C VAL A 110 29.32 8.70 20.40
N ALA A 111 28.32 8.65 21.27
CA ALA A 111 28.46 8.69 22.71
C ALA A 111 28.48 7.33 23.44
N ASP A 112 28.21 6.18 22.81
CA ASP A 112 28.28 4.88 23.52
C ASP A 112 28.96 3.77 22.68
N GLY A 113 30.20 3.51 23.05
CA GLY A 113 31.14 2.60 22.37
C GLY A 113 31.07 1.15 22.85
N SER A 114 29.90 0.49 22.88
CA SER A 114 29.83 -0.96 23.10
C SER A 114 29.35 -1.71 21.89
N LEU A 115 30.31 -2.27 21.14
CA LEU A 115 30.07 -3.16 20.00
C LEU A 115 29.95 -4.62 20.46
N GLY A 116 28.79 -5.25 20.23
CA GLY A 116 28.63 -6.70 20.26
C GLY A 116 29.15 -7.34 18.97
N ASP A 117 29.88 -8.46 19.11
CA ASP A 117 30.64 -9.17 18.08
C ASP A 117 29.82 -9.54 16.83
N GLY A 118 30.20 -8.96 15.69
CA GLY A 118 29.84 -9.36 14.33
C GLY A 118 30.37 -8.34 13.32
N PRO A 119 30.87 -8.72 12.14
CA PRO A 119 31.43 -7.79 11.17
C PRO A 119 30.33 -6.95 10.55
N VAL A 120 30.07 -5.77 11.10
CA VAL A 120 29.26 -4.74 10.47
C VAL A 120 30.20 -3.60 10.12
N ALA A 121 30.38 -3.38 8.83
CA ALA A 121 31.07 -2.22 8.30
C ALA A 121 30.39 -0.94 8.85
N ASP A 122 31.12 0.16 8.92
CA ASP A 122 30.82 1.51 9.47
C ASP A 122 29.38 2.10 9.23
N GLY A 123 28.33 1.27 9.28
CA GLY A 123 26.93 1.67 9.24
C GLY A 123 26.47 2.07 10.64
N LEU A 124 25.89 3.25 10.72
CA LEU A 124 25.37 3.82 11.97
C LEU A 124 24.21 2.96 12.52
N LEU A 125 24.50 2.13 13.53
CA LEU A 125 23.51 1.28 14.21
C LEU A 125 23.01 1.97 15.47
N VAL A 126 21.70 2.06 15.67
CA VAL A 126 21.05 2.53 16.90
C VAL A 126 20.24 1.40 17.48
N ASP A 127 20.41 1.16 18.78
CA ASP A 127 19.52 0.29 19.56
C ASP A 127 18.21 1.04 19.82
N ALA A 128 17.13 0.58 19.19
CA ALA A 128 15.79 1.11 19.42
C ALA A 128 15.12 0.30 20.54
N GLY A 129 15.47 0.59 21.77
CA GLY A 129 15.05 -0.08 23.01
C GLY A 129 13.73 -0.87 23.00
N GLY A 130 13.77 -2.15 22.65
CA GLY A 130 12.83 -3.17 23.11
C GLY A 130 11.35 -3.07 22.67
N GLY A 131 11.09 -2.80 21.37
CA GLY A 131 9.74 -2.80 20.81
C GLY A 131 9.59 -3.73 19.60
N SER A 132 8.71 -3.38 18.67
CA SER A 132 8.59 -4.08 17.39
C SER A 132 9.81 -3.94 16.49
N VAL A 133 10.70 -2.97 16.76
CA VAL A 133 12.00 -2.73 16.12
C VAL A 133 13.08 -2.68 17.20
N ASP A 134 14.18 -3.38 17.00
CA ASP A 134 15.32 -3.40 17.91
C ASP A 134 16.58 -2.72 17.37
N ARG A 135 16.69 -2.52 16.06
CA ARG A 135 17.82 -1.82 15.41
C ARG A 135 17.37 -0.96 14.23
N VAL A 136 18.10 0.13 14.04
CA VAL A 136 17.97 1.05 12.90
C VAL A 136 19.34 1.20 12.26
N ALA A 137 19.42 1.20 10.92
CA ALA A 137 20.68 1.36 10.20
C ALA A 137 20.53 2.12 8.89
N TRP A 138 21.55 2.87 8.53
CA TRP A 138 21.77 3.43 7.20
C TRP A 138 22.80 2.56 6.47
N LEU A 139 22.38 1.88 5.42
CA LEU A 139 23.18 0.90 4.72
C LEU A 139 23.27 1.21 3.22
N THR A 140 24.43 0.98 2.64
CA THR A 140 24.56 0.87 1.18
C THR A 140 23.83 -0.37 0.68
N LEU A 141 23.49 -0.44 -0.61
CA LEU A 141 22.88 -1.66 -1.18
C LEU A 141 23.77 -2.89 -1.04
N ALA A 142 25.12 -2.72 -1.09
CA ALA A 142 26.07 -3.82 -0.92
C ALA A 142 26.03 -4.39 0.52
N GLU A 143 25.95 -3.53 1.52
CA GLU A 143 25.81 -3.93 2.93
C GLU A 143 24.44 -4.58 3.17
N ALA A 144 23.37 -3.99 2.65
CA ALA A 144 22.01 -4.52 2.76
C ALA A 144 21.87 -5.92 2.12
N ALA A 145 22.54 -6.16 0.98
CA ALA A 145 22.54 -7.45 0.30
C ALA A 145 23.14 -8.59 1.14
N GLY A 146 23.99 -8.27 2.12
CA GLY A 146 24.57 -9.23 3.06
C GLY A 146 23.68 -9.59 4.25
N LEU A 147 22.52 -8.95 4.38
CA LEU A 147 21.61 -9.12 5.51
C LEU A 147 20.43 -10.05 5.18
N SER A 148 19.81 -10.61 6.23
CA SER A 148 18.50 -11.26 6.08
C SER A 148 17.45 -10.18 5.93
N LEU A 149 16.99 -9.95 4.70
CA LEU A 149 15.94 -8.97 4.37
C LEU A 149 14.59 -9.66 4.21
N THR A 150 13.51 -8.94 4.52
CA THR A 150 12.19 -9.39 4.08
C THR A 150 12.12 -9.40 2.55
N PRO A 151 11.40 -10.37 1.93
CA PRO A 151 11.27 -10.45 0.48
C PRO A 151 10.84 -9.14 -0.17
N PHE A 152 9.85 -8.47 0.38
CA PHE A 152 9.35 -7.19 -0.14
C PHE A 152 10.39 -6.05 -0.02
N THR A 153 11.26 -6.07 1.00
CA THR A 153 12.36 -5.10 1.11
C THR A 153 13.42 -5.34 0.05
N ALA A 154 13.84 -6.61 -0.14
CA ALA A 154 14.80 -6.96 -1.17
C ALA A 154 14.30 -6.55 -2.57
N GLU A 155 13.04 -6.86 -2.89
CA GLU A 155 12.39 -6.47 -4.14
C GLU A 155 12.39 -4.94 -4.34
N MET A 156 11.99 -4.18 -3.30
CA MET A 156 11.95 -2.72 -3.36
C MET A 156 13.31 -2.08 -3.58
N LEU A 157 14.37 -2.69 -3.06
CA LEU A 157 15.75 -2.23 -3.21
C LEU A 157 16.43 -2.77 -4.47
N GLY A 158 15.76 -3.59 -5.28
CA GLY A 158 16.33 -4.23 -6.47
C GLY A 158 17.40 -5.26 -6.13
N LEU A 159 17.36 -5.85 -4.93
CA LEU A 159 18.27 -6.88 -4.46
C LEU A 159 17.69 -8.28 -4.74
N PRO A 160 18.54 -9.33 -4.78
CA PRO A 160 18.06 -10.70 -4.91
C PRO A 160 17.07 -11.07 -3.79
N VAL A 161 15.90 -11.55 -4.17
CA VAL A 161 14.86 -11.96 -3.22
C VAL A 161 15.17 -13.37 -2.73
N THR A 162 15.35 -13.51 -1.40
CA THR A 162 15.52 -14.80 -0.75
C THR A 162 14.31 -15.08 0.14
N PRO A 163 13.63 -16.23 -0.03
CA PRO A 163 12.53 -16.60 0.86
C PRO A 163 13.02 -16.69 2.32
N LEU A 164 12.21 -16.20 3.24
CA LEU A 164 12.51 -16.35 4.65
C LEU A 164 12.41 -17.83 5.06
N PRO A 165 13.30 -18.31 5.96
CA PRO A 165 13.20 -19.66 6.49
C PRO A 165 11.84 -19.92 7.16
N PRO A 166 11.33 -21.16 7.11
CA PRO A 166 10.14 -21.52 7.86
C PRO A 166 10.30 -21.19 9.34
N GLY A 167 9.26 -20.63 9.97
CA GLY A 167 9.29 -20.25 11.38
C GLY A 167 9.92 -18.88 11.68
N THR A 168 10.28 -18.09 10.66
CA THR A 168 10.75 -16.70 10.86
C THR A 168 9.66 -15.76 11.36
N HIS A 169 8.38 -16.08 11.10
CA HIS A 169 7.26 -15.33 11.66
C HIS A 169 7.17 -15.55 13.16
N ARG A 170 6.76 -14.50 13.88
CA ARG A 170 6.49 -14.60 15.32
C ARG A 170 5.42 -15.68 15.57
N PRO A 171 5.77 -16.76 16.31
CA PRO A 171 4.89 -17.94 16.44
C PRO A 171 3.63 -17.66 17.27
N ASP A 172 3.68 -16.70 18.19
CA ASP A 172 2.61 -16.31 19.11
C ASP A 172 1.88 -15.04 18.68
N GLN A 173 1.98 -14.67 17.40
CA GLN A 173 1.27 -13.51 16.88
C GLN A 173 -0.23 -13.73 16.99
N SER A 174 -0.86 -13.04 17.95
CA SER A 174 -2.30 -13.07 18.08
C SER A 174 -2.96 -12.19 17.03
N PHE A 175 -4.01 -12.70 16.42
CA PHE A 175 -4.87 -11.94 15.52
C PHE A 175 -6.18 -11.66 16.26
N PRO A 176 -6.39 -10.42 16.75
CA PRO A 176 -7.66 -10.09 17.38
C PRO A 176 -8.80 -10.31 16.38
N PRO A 177 -9.96 -10.76 16.84
CA PRO A 177 -11.11 -10.94 15.97
C PRO A 177 -11.43 -9.61 15.27
N PRO A 178 -11.89 -9.64 14.00
CA PRO A 178 -12.29 -8.44 13.30
C PRO A 178 -13.34 -7.66 14.10
N HIS A 179 -13.19 -6.33 14.18
CA HIS A 179 -14.20 -5.51 14.84
C HIS A 179 -15.54 -5.66 14.11
N PRO A 180 -16.65 -5.93 14.82
CA PRO A 180 -17.92 -6.27 14.19
C PRO A 180 -18.47 -5.15 13.30
N ASP A 181 -18.21 -3.89 13.65
CA ASP A 181 -18.75 -2.71 12.98
C ASP A 181 -17.71 -1.97 12.10
N ARG A 182 -16.47 -2.47 12.01
CA ARG A 182 -15.43 -1.90 11.17
C ARG A 182 -15.16 -2.77 9.97
N ARG A 183 -14.95 -2.13 8.81
CA ARG A 183 -14.54 -2.80 7.58
C ARG A 183 -13.37 -2.04 6.97
N LEU A 184 -12.25 -2.73 6.82
CA LEU A 184 -11.15 -2.29 5.98
C LEU A 184 -11.29 -3.00 4.63
N ARG A 185 -11.28 -2.23 3.55
CA ARG A 185 -11.24 -2.74 2.18
C ARG A 185 -10.06 -2.12 1.46
N PHE A 186 -9.32 -2.96 0.76
CA PHE A 186 -8.31 -2.54 -0.19
C PHE A 186 -8.85 -2.75 -1.60
N GLY A 187 -8.59 -1.81 -2.52
CA GLY A 187 -9.02 -1.93 -3.90
C GLY A 187 -8.05 -1.25 -4.86
N ALA A 188 -8.09 -1.68 -6.11
CA ALA A 188 -7.29 -1.17 -7.20
C ALA A 188 -8.19 -0.64 -8.32
N TYR A 189 -7.92 0.59 -8.77
CA TYR A 189 -8.74 1.33 -9.73
C TYR A 189 -7.89 1.86 -10.87
N GLY A 190 -8.46 1.95 -12.06
CA GLY A 190 -7.77 2.37 -13.28
C GLY A 190 -8.27 3.68 -13.85
N LEU A 191 -7.38 4.66 -14.02
CA LEU A 191 -7.57 5.70 -15.03
C LEU A 191 -7.25 5.06 -16.38
N VAL A 192 -8.28 4.49 -17.00
CA VAL A 192 -8.16 3.69 -18.24
C VAL A 192 -8.30 4.61 -19.43
N THR A 193 -7.30 4.62 -20.30
CA THR A 193 -7.30 5.41 -21.53
C THR A 193 -7.07 4.55 -22.75
N ASP A 194 -7.49 5.06 -23.91
CA ASP A 194 -7.20 4.49 -25.22
C ASP A 194 -6.18 5.38 -25.99
N PRO A 195 -5.68 4.95 -27.17
CA PRO A 195 -4.76 5.76 -27.98
C PRO A 195 -5.34 7.09 -28.49
N ALA A 196 -6.67 7.24 -28.52
CA ALA A 196 -7.34 8.48 -28.87
C ALA A 196 -7.48 9.43 -27.66
N GLY A 197 -7.04 9.02 -26.47
CA GLY A 197 -7.15 9.79 -25.25
C GLY A 197 -8.53 9.79 -24.61
N ARG A 198 -9.45 8.89 -25.05
CA ARG A 198 -10.73 8.71 -24.36
C ARG A 198 -10.51 7.97 -23.03
N ILE A 199 -11.38 8.22 -22.08
CA ILE A 199 -11.37 7.65 -20.73
C ILE A 199 -12.52 6.66 -20.63
N LEU A 200 -12.26 5.43 -20.17
CA LEU A 200 -13.28 4.47 -19.81
C LEU A 200 -13.78 4.74 -18.40
N LEU A 201 -15.08 4.89 -18.26
CA LEU A 201 -15.74 5.00 -16.96
C LEU A 201 -16.85 3.95 -16.86
N THR A 202 -17.13 3.55 -15.61
CA THR A 202 -18.19 2.63 -15.23
C THR A 202 -19.22 3.36 -14.38
N GLN A 203 -20.51 3.05 -14.53
CA GLN A 203 -21.55 3.68 -13.70
C GLN A 203 -21.95 2.74 -12.58
N ILE A 204 -21.95 3.24 -11.35
CA ILE A 204 -22.33 2.47 -10.16
C ILE A 204 -23.81 2.06 -10.24
N ALA A 205 -24.08 0.77 -10.06
CA ALA A 205 -25.41 0.20 -10.11
C ALA A 205 -26.30 0.63 -8.92
N ASN A 206 -27.62 0.55 -9.13
CA ASN A 206 -28.57 0.78 -8.06
C ASN A 206 -28.39 -0.23 -6.91
N GLY A 207 -28.51 0.26 -5.68
CA GLY A 207 -28.31 -0.54 -4.47
C GLY A 207 -26.89 -0.49 -3.92
N TYR A 208 -25.95 0.12 -4.64
CA TYR A 208 -24.58 0.35 -4.17
C TYR A 208 -24.36 1.81 -3.75
N PRO A 209 -23.46 2.08 -2.80
CA PRO A 209 -23.11 3.44 -2.42
C PRO A 209 -22.60 4.27 -3.60
N GLY A 210 -23.18 5.46 -3.83
CA GLY A 210 -22.87 6.29 -4.98
C GLY A 210 -23.61 5.90 -6.27
N ALA A 211 -24.69 5.13 -6.19
CA ALA A 211 -25.52 4.73 -7.34
C ALA A 211 -25.77 5.88 -8.32
N GLY A 212 -25.54 5.62 -9.61
CA GLY A 212 -25.67 6.59 -10.68
C GLY A 212 -24.44 7.47 -10.96
N LEU A 213 -23.47 7.52 -10.05
CA LEU A 213 -22.19 8.19 -10.31
C LEU A 213 -21.32 7.37 -11.27
N TRP A 214 -20.56 8.09 -12.08
CA TRP A 214 -19.52 7.50 -12.90
C TRP A 214 -18.22 7.35 -12.11
N HIS A 215 -17.61 6.20 -12.22
CA HIS A 215 -16.48 5.75 -11.43
C HIS A 215 -15.33 5.25 -12.30
N LEU A 216 -14.15 5.11 -11.71
CA LEU A 216 -13.06 4.42 -12.38
C LEU A 216 -13.35 2.91 -12.39
N PRO A 217 -13.07 2.19 -13.49
CA PRO A 217 -13.09 0.74 -13.48
C PRO A 217 -12.16 0.19 -12.40
N GLY A 218 -12.59 -0.86 -11.71
CA GLY A 218 -11.83 -1.48 -10.64
C GLY A 218 -12.63 -1.73 -9.39
N GLY A 219 -12.03 -2.46 -8.48
CA GLY A 219 -12.72 -2.91 -7.27
C GLY A 219 -11.79 -3.48 -6.21
N GLY A 220 -12.36 -4.28 -5.33
CA GLY A 220 -11.59 -5.00 -4.31
C GLY A 220 -10.74 -6.09 -4.92
N THR A 221 -9.58 -6.34 -4.35
CA THR A 221 -8.73 -7.47 -4.73
C THR A 221 -9.07 -8.70 -3.90
N ASP A 222 -8.95 -9.88 -4.48
CA ASP A 222 -9.18 -11.14 -3.82
C ASP A 222 -8.01 -11.54 -2.90
N HIS A 223 -8.24 -12.54 -2.04
CA HIS A 223 -7.18 -13.07 -1.18
C HIS A 223 -6.07 -13.72 -2.02
N GLY A 224 -4.84 -13.22 -1.89
CA GLY A 224 -3.68 -13.67 -2.67
C GLY A 224 -3.52 -12.98 -4.03
N GLU A 225 -4.44 -12.11 -4.41
CA GLU A 225 -4.40 -11.40 -5.68
C GLU A 225 -3.52 -10.15 -5.59
N GLN A 226 -2.66 -9.94 -6.59
CA GLN A 226 -1.91 -8.69 -6.72
C GLN A 226 -2.83 -7.54 -7.14
N PRO A 227 -2.60 -6.31 -6.68
CA PRO A 227 -3.47 -5.17 -7.01
C PRO A 227 -3.65 -4.94 -8.51
N THR A 228 -2.59 -5.08 -9.29
CA THR A 228 -2.65 -4.94 -10.75
C THR A 228 -3.43 -6.06 -11.44
N THR A 229 -3.35 -7.28 -10.90
CA THR A 229 -4.13 -8.44 -11.40
C THR A 229 -5.62 -8.22 -11.14
N GLY A 230 -5.99 -7.82 -9.93
CA GLY A 230 -7.37 -7.50 -9.56
C GLY A 230 -7.94 -6.40 -10.44
N LEU A 231 -7.19 -5.31 -10.65
CA LEU A 231 -7.61 -4.24 -11.54
C LEU A 231 -7.88 -4.72 -12.97
N LEU A 232 -6.98 -5.54 -13.54
CA LEU A 232 -7.17 -6.01 -14.93
C LEU A 232 -8.32 -7.02 -15.05
N ARG A 233 -8.60 -7.81 -14.02
CA ARG A 233 -9.80 -8.67 -13.95
C ARG A 233 -11.07 -7.82 -13.94
N GLU A 234 -11.15 -6.83 -13.05
CA GLU A 234 -12.29 -5.90 -12.96
C GLU A 234 -12.50 -5.12 -14.27
N LEU A 235 -11.41 -4.71 -14.94
CA LEU A 235 -11.51 -4.04 -16.25
C LEU A 235 -12.19 -4.91 -17.31
N VAL A 236 -11.96 -6.21 -17.29
CA VAL A 236 -12.66 -7.15 -18.18
C VAL A 236 -14.13 -7.30 -17.77
N GLU A 237 -14.40 -7.45 -16.47
CA GLU A 237 -15.75 -7.68 -15.95
C GLU A 237 -16.65 -6.46 -16.11
N GLU A 238 -16.14 -5.27 -15.81
CA GLU A 238 -16.89 -4.01 -15.80
C GLU A 238 -16.90 -3.27 -17.14
N GLY A 239 -15.90 -3.50 -18.00
CA GLY A 239 -15.72 -2.72 -19.23
C GLY A 239 -15.53 -3.54 -20.50
N GLY A 240 -15.31 -4.86 -20.39
CA GLY A 240 -15.03 -5.72 -21.53
C GLY A 240 -13.71 -5.42 -22.24
N GLN A 241 -12.73 -4.83 -21.54
CA GLN A 241 -11.49 -4.35 -22.14
C GLN A 241 -10.27 -5.15 -21.67
N LEU A 242 -9.31 -5.33 -22.58
CA LEU A 242 -7.98 -5.84 -22.25
C LEU A 242 -7.01 -4.66 -22.20
N GLY A 243 -6.47 -4.40 -21.03
CA GLY A 243 -5.54 -3.29 -20.80
C GLY A 243 -4.21 -3.76 -20.23
N ARG A 244 -3.26 -2.84 -20.18
CA ARG A 244 -1.98 -3.00 -19.44
C ARG A 244 -1.76 -1.84 -18.51
N VAL A 245 -1.30 -2.12 -17.31
CA VAL A 245 -0.90 -1.10 -16.33
C VAL A 245 0.39 -0.44 -16.83
N VAL A 246 0.42 0.88 -16.87
CA VAL A 246 1.58 1.66 -17.33
C VAL A 246 2.21 2.50 -16.23
N GLU A 247 1.43 2.89 -15.21
CA GLU A 247 1.93 3.76 -14.15
C GLU A 247 1.08 3.60 -12.88
N LEU A 248 1.72 3.69 -11.72
CA LEU A 248 1.06 3.87 -10.43
C LEU A 248 0.90 5.36 -10.17
N LEU A 249 -0.33 5.85 -10.10
CA LEU A 249 -0.63 7.28 -9.97
C LEU A 249 -0.67 7.74 -8.51
N GLY A 250 -1.18 6.91 -7.61
CA GLY A 250 -1.27 7.28 -6.20
C GLY A 250 -2.23 6.40 -5.41
N VAL A 251 -2.56 6.88 -4.22
CA VAL A 251 -3.53 6.25 -3.32
C VAL A 251 -4.53 7.28 -2.83
N ASP A 252 -5.77 6.85 -2.73
CA ASP A 252 -6.86 7.57 -2.12
C ASP A 252 -7.35 6.82 -0.88
N ASN A 253 -7.83 7.58 0.11
CA ASN A 253 -8.27 7.05 1.39
C ASN A 253 -9.69 7.51 1.69
N LEU A 254 -10.62 6.57 1.68
CA LEU A 254 -12.02 6.81 2.00
C LEU A 254 -12.33 6.35 3.42
N HIS A 255 -12.74 7.26 4.29
CA HIS A 255 -13.30 6.92 5.59
C HIS A 255 -14.75 7.40 5.68
N ASN A 256 -15.68 6.47 5.93
CA ASN A 256 -17.08 6.75 6.15
C ASN A 256 -17.56 6.00 7.40
N PRO A 257 -17.62 6.67 8.57
CA PRO A 257 -18.01 6.05 9.83
C PRO A 257 -19.52 5.72 9.92
N ALA A 258 -20.30 6.17 8.95
CA ALA A 258 -21.75 5.96 8.88
C ALA A 258 -22.18 5.28 7.57
N ALA A 259 -21.30 4.48 6.96
CA ALA A 259 -21.64 3.69 5.77
C ALA A 259 -22.77 2.69 6.11
N LEU A 260 -23.64 2.44 5.16
CA LEU A 260 -24.64 1.38 5.28
C LEU A 260 -24.06 0.10 4.67
N GLY A 261 -23.93 -0.91 5.53
CA GLY A 261 -23.59 -2.25 5.11
C GLY A 261 -24.82 -3.04 4.62
N PRO A 262 -24.63 -4.31 4.28
CA PRO A 262 -25.73 -5.24 4.04
C PRO A 262 -26.74 -5.18 5.18
N GLU A 263 -28.02 -5.33 4.87
CA GLU A 263 -29.12 -5.31 5.85
C GLU A 263 -29.36 -3.95 6.55
N GLY A 264 -28.79 -2.84 6.03
CA GLY A 264 -28.95 -1.50 6.58
C GLY A 264 -28.21 -1.25 7.90
N ARG A 265 -27.32 -2.15 8.32
CA ARG A 265 -26.48 -1.96 9.50
C ARG A 265 -25.43 -0.88 9.25
N ALA A 266 -25.28 0.05 10.17
CA ALA A 266 -24.20 1.04 10.11
C ALA A 266 -22.82 0.35 10.24
N LEU A 267 -21.91 0.73 9.36
CA LEU A 267 -20.53 0.25 9.34
C LEU A 267 -19.59 1.45 9.35
N ASP A 268 -18.51 1.33 10.13
CA ASP A 268 -17.37 2.22 10.07
C ASP A 268 -16.44 1.71 8.96
N TRP A 269 -16.58 2.31 7.75
CA TRP A 269 -15.93 1.86 6.53
C TRP A 269 -14.62 2.60 6.27
N HIS A 270 -13.56 1.85 6.08
CA HIS A 270 -12.26 2.37 5.67
C HIS A 270 -11.83 1.71 4.35
N GLY A 271 -11.71 2.49 3.29
CA GLY A 271 -11.26 2.05 1.97
C GLY A 271 -9.89 2.64 1.62
N VAL A 272 -8.91 1.81 1.37
CA VAL A 272 -7.63 2.19 0.78
C VAL A 272 -7.69 1.85 -0.70
N ARG A 273 -7.59 2.86 -1.57
CA ARG A 273 -7.85 2.74 -3.01
C ARG A 273 -6.61 3.18 -3.79
N VAL A 274 -5.90 2.24 -4.42
CA VAL A 274 -4.77 2.56 -5.27
C VAL A 274 -5.23 2.84 -6.69
N ILE A 275 -4.61 3.82 -7.33
CA ILE A 275 -4.99 4.31 -8.66
C ILE A 275 -3.83 4.07 -9.61
N TYR A 276 -4.12 3.37 -10.70
CA TYR A 276 -3.17 3.12 -11.78
C TYR A 276 -3.61 3.80 -13.07
N ARG A 277 -2.65 4.18 -13.91
CA ARG A 277 -2.89 4.46 -15.32
C ARG A 277 -2.89 3.15 -16.08
N VAL A 278 -3.92 2.93 -16.87
CA VAL A 278 -4.07 1.74 -17.71
C VAL A 278 -4.26 2.18 -19.16
N LEU A 279 -3.56 1.53 -20.08
CA LEU A 279 -3.73 1.74 -21.50
C LEU A 279 -4.40 0.51 -22.12
N VAL A 280 -5.46 0.76 -22.86
CA VAL A 280 -6.14 -0.22 -23.73
C VAL A 280 -5.69 0.06 -25.16
N ASP A 281 -4.70 -0.71 -25.65
CA ASP A 281 -4.09 -0.45 -26.96
C ASP A 281 -5.08 -0.66 -28.13
N VAL A 282 -6.04 -1.58 -27.97
CA VAL A 282 -7.08 -1.88 -28.96
C VAL A 282 -8.46 -1.80 -28.30
N PRO A 283 -9.06 -0.61 -28.22
CA PRO A 283 -10.35 -0.43 -27.56
C PRO A 283 -11.48 -1.09 -28.36
N THR A 284 -12.42 -1.67 -27.63
CA THR A 284 -13.68 -2.20 -28.15
C THR A 284 -14.85 -1.44 -27.55
N ASP A 285 -16.06 -1.74 -27.97
CA ASP A 285 -17.26 -1.22 -27.32
C ASP A 285 -17.24 -1.61 -25.82
N ALA A 286 -17.57 -0.65 -24.95
CA ALA A 286 -17.61 -0.90 -23.53
C ALA A 286 -18.83 -1.75 -23.18
N VAL A 287 -18.57 -2.95 -22.67
CA VAL A 287 -19.61 -3.94 -22.32
C VAL A 287 -19.36 -4.45 -20.90
N VAL A 288 -20.40 -4.39 -20.07
CA VAL A 288 -20.37 -4.99 -18.73
C VAL A 288 -20.63 -6.48 -18.87
N THR A 289 -19.67 -7.30 -18.46
CA THR A 289 -19.76 -8.77 -18.46
C THR A 289 -19.96 -9.34 -17.06
N GLU A 290 -19.93 -8.49 -16.05
CA GLU A 290 -20.20 -8.85 -14.65
C GLU A 290 -21.57 -9.52 -14.53
N SER A 291 -21.69 -10.55 -13.69
CA SER A 291 -22.94 -11.30 -13.50
C SER A 291 -24.06 -10.38 -13.00
N ALA A 292 -25.30 -10.76 -13.30
CA ALA A 292 -26.51 -10.01 -12.88
C ALA A 292 -26.49 -9.73 -11.35
N GLY A 293 -26.54 -8.46 -10.97
CA GLY A 293 -26.42 -8.02 -9.56
C GLY A 293 -25.04 -7.49 -9.18
N GLY A 294 -24.13 -7.35 -10.14
CA GLY A 294 -22.83 -6.70 -9.95
C GLY A 294 -22.92 -5.20 -9.60
N SER A 295 -21.78 -4.64 -9.22
CA SER A 295 -21.67 -3.23 -8.78
C SER A 295 -21.76 -2.24 -9.94
N THR A 296 -21.62 -2.68 -11.19
CA THR A 296 -21.57 -1.86 -12.41
C THR A 296 -22.82 -2.00 -13.25
N ALA A 297 -23.49 -0.86 -13.49
CA ALA A 297 -24.71 -0.79 -14.30
C ALA A 297 -24.40 -0.72 -15.80
N ARG A 298 -23.39 0.04 -16.19
CA ARG A 298 -22.94 0.23 -17.58
C ARG A 298 -21.53 0.82 -17.60
N ALA A 299 -20.87 0.69 -18.76
CA ALA A 299 -19.58 1.30 -19.03
C ALA A 299 -19.63 2.15 -20.32
N GLY A 300 -18.70 3.06 -20.49
CA GLY A 300 -18.60 3.91 -21.67
C GLY A 300 -17.25 4.60 -21.81
N TRP A 301 -16.90 4.87 -23.08
CA TRP A 301 -15.74 5.66 -23.45
C TRP A 301 -16.14 7.13 -23.63
N PHE A 302 -15.41 8.03 -22.98
CA PHE A 302 -15.68 9.46 -22.99
C PHE A 302 -14.43 10.23 -23.35
N THR A 303 -14.56 11.28 -24.10
CA THR A 303 -13.51 12.31 -24.17
C THR A 303 -13.32 12.94 -22.80
N ARG A 304 -12.16 13.56 -22.56
CA ARG A 304 -11.93 14.25 -21.30
C ARG A 304 -12.96 15.36 -21.04
N ALA A 305 -13.39 16.08 -22.09
CA ALA A 305 -14.40 17.12 -21.97
C ALA A 305 -15.75 16.55 -21.53
N GLU A 306 -16.19 15.45 -22.15
CA GLU A 306 -17.43 14.77 -21.76
C GLU A 306 -17.35 14.19 -20.33
N ALA A 307 -16.18 13.61 -19.97
CA ALA A 307 -16.00 12.98 -18.65
C ALA A 307 -16.14 13.97 -17.49
N VAL A 308 -15.63 15.22 -17.64
CA VAL A 308 -15.73 16.23 -16.55
C VAL A 308 -17.14 16.76 -16.35
N ASP A 309 -18.04 16.61 -17.32
CA ASP A 309 -19.43 17.01 -17.25
C ASP A 309 -20.35 15.92 -16.64
N LEU A 310 -19.81 14.71 -16.41
CA LEU A 310 -20.54 13.61 -15.80
C LEU A 310 -20.64 13.76 -14.28
N PRO A 311 -21.65 13.19 -13.62
CA PRO A 311 -21.68 13.05 -12.18
C PRO A 311 -20.63 12.02 -11.75
N LEU A 312 -19.43 12.50 -11.43
CA LEU A 312 -18.29 11.66 -11.06
C LEU A 312 -18.28 11.33 -9.56
N SER A 313 -17.78 10.16 -9.22
CA SER A 313 -17.33 9.86 -7.87
C SER A 313 -16.05 10.63 -7.53
N ASP A 314 -15.78 10.84 -6.24
CA ASP A 314 -14.61 11.63 -5.78
C ASP A 314 -13.28 11.11 -6.35
N ILE A 315 -13.07 9.79 -6.35
CA ILE A 315 -11.85 9.18 -6.89
C ILE A 315 -11.73 9.37 -8.41
N ALA A 316 -12.84 9.33 -9.15
CA ALA A 316 -12.83 9.56 -10.60
C ALA A 316 -12.52 11.04 -10.91
N ALA A 317 -13.14 11.96 -10.18
CA ALA A 317 -12.87 13.39 -10.30
C ALA A 317 -11.41 13.72 -9.98
N LEU A 318 -10.86 13.13 -8.89
CA LEU A 318 -9.46 13.26 -8.50
C LEU A 318 -8.51 12.78 -9.59
N ALA A 319 -8.69 11.56 -10.09
CA ALA A 319 -7.80 10.96 -11.08
C ALA A 319 -7.84 11.71 -12.43
N ILE A 320 -9.02 12.09 -12.90
CA ILE A 320 -9.20 12.89 -14.13
C ILE A 320 -8.60 14.30 -13.96
N GLY A 321 -8.76 14.92 -12.79
CA GLY A 321 -8.19 16.24 -12.47
C GLY A 321 -6.66 16.25 -12.46
N GLN A 322 -6.02 15.22 -11.93
CA GLN A 322 -4.56 15.09 -11.84
C GLN A 322 -3.87 14.82 -13.20
N SER A 323 -4.55 14.13 -14.12
CA SER A 323 -3.97 13.73 -15.42
C SER A 323 -3.81 14.90 -16.42
N GLY A 324 -4.11 16.13 -16.04
CA GLY A 324 -3.98 17.34 -16.86
C GLY A 324 -2.87 18.31 -16.44
N ARG A 325 -2.00 17.90 -15.52
CA ARG A 325 -0.85 18.71 -15.06
C ARG A 325 0.47 18.20 -15.58
#